data_980e83c332be5798a300083582bb4bca
#
_entry.id   980e83c332be5798a300083582bb4bca
#
_cell.length_a   1.000
_cell.length_b   1.000
_cell.length_c   1.000
_cell.angle_alpha   90.00
_cell.angle_beta   90.00
_cell.angle_gamma   90.00
#
_symmetry.space_group_name_H-M   'P 1'
#
loop_
_entity.id
_entity.type
_entity.pdbx_description
1 polymer ?
#
loop_
_entity_poly.entity_id
_entity_poly.type
_entity_poly.pdbx_seq_one_letter_code
_entity_poly.pdbx_strand_id
1 'polypeptide(L)'
;MERIEKVALIGLGAIGAFFADRFVDMLGDDLRIVAGGERAERLKRDGMIINGIRKDFHVVSPQEQDGPADLVIVATKMTGFRQAMEDVKNQMGPETILMTPLNGVESESVAAEYYGKENLLYSLMRVSSVKKGNTVTFDPSTSFVEFGDEVNIPERLSRRVLMVKDVFGRAGIACEIRPDMQKAIWEKFVCNVSENQVAAVLDIPFGAWGS
;
A
#
# COMPACT_ATOMS: atom_id res chain seq x y z
N MET A 1 -22.72 -8.52 2.50
CA MET A 1 -21.66 -7.48 2.50
C MET A 1 -20.91 -7.65 1.19
N GLU A 2 -20.83 -6.63 0.37
CA GLU A 2 -19.99 -6.68 -0.84
C GLU A 2 -18.54 -6.88 -0.45
N ARG A 3 -17.83 -7.68 -1.22
CA ARG A 3 -16.44 -8.05 -0.96
C ARG A 3 -15.53 -7.28 -1.90
N ILE A 4 -14.31 -7.05 -1.47
CA ILE A 4 -13.21 -6.63 -2.36
C ILE A 4 -12.74 -7.88 -3.10
N GLU A 5 -12.88 -7.85 -4.42
CA GLU A 5 -12.48 -8.90 -5.34
C GLU A 5 -11.42 -8.42 -6.32
N LYS A 6 -11.47 -7.13 -6.71
CA LYS A 6 -10.53 -6.51 -7.64
C LYS A 6 -9.65 -5.50 -6.92
N VAL A 7 -8.33 -5.71 -6.97
CA VAL A 7 -7.35 -4.81 -6.35
C VAL A 7 -6.40 -4.28 -7.42
N ALA A 8 -6.26 -2.96 -7.50
CA ALA A 8 -5.23 -2.32 -8.30
C ALA A 8 -4.10 -1.80 -7.39
N LEU A 9 -2.87 -2.06 -7.77
CA LEU A 9 -1.67 -1.67 -7.02
C LEU A 9 -0.71 -0.93 -7.93
N ILE A 10 -0.30 0.26 -7.54
CA ILE A 10 0.76 0.99 -8.22
C ILE A 10 1.94 1.23 -7.27
N GLY A 11 3.15 0.95 -7.76
CA GLY A 11 4.36 1.14 -6.99
C GLY A 11 4.88 -0.13 -6.32
N LEU A 12 5.54 -1.02 -7.05
CA LEU A 12 6.21 -2.20 -6.48
C LEU A 12 7.57 -1.84 -5.85
N GLY A 13 7.52 -0.97 -4.85
CA GLY A 13 8.59 -0.75 -3.87
C GLY A 13 8.55 -1.82 -2.78
N ALA A 14 9.13 -1.53 -1.62
CA ALA A 14 9.10 -2.43 -0.47
C ALA A 14 7.66 -2.67 0.03
N ILE A 15 6.88 -1.60 0.20
CA ILE A 15 5.49 -1.65 0.64
C ILE A 15 4.61 -2.34 -0.40
N GLY A 16 4.70 -1.92 -1.67
CA GLY A 16 3.87 -2.51 -2.73
C GLY A 16 4.19 -3.98 -2.98
N ALA A 17 5.45 -4.40 -2.86
CA ALA A 17 5.82 -5.81 -2.98
C ALA A 17 5.20 -6.67 -1.87
N PHE A 18 5.06 -6.14 -0.65
CA PHE A 18 4.34 -6.83 0.42
C PHE A 18 2.88 -7.08 0.05
N PHE A 19 2.15 -6.05 -0.38
CA PHE A 19 0.76 -6.24 -0.81
C PHE A 19 0.62 -7.16 -2.02
N ALA A 20 1.52 -7.01 -3.01
CA ALA A 20 1.52 -7.86 -4.19
C ALA A 20 1.72 -9.34 -3.83
N ASP A 21 2.66 -9.66 -2.93
CA ASP A 21 2.90 -11.02 -2.44
C ASP A 21 1.66 -11.62 -1.78
N ARG A 22 0.97 -10.82 -0.95
CA ARG A 22 -0.21 -11.28 -0.22
C ARG A 22 -1.44 -11.47 -1.08
N PHE A 23 -1.58 -10.68 -2.13
CA PHE A 23 -2.76 -10.71 -2.96
C PHE A 23 -2.64 -11.60 -4.20
N VAL A 24 -1.44 -11.81 -4.76
CA VAL A 24 -1.27 -12.48 -6.05
C VAL A 24 -1.81 -13.91 -6.05
N ASP A 25 -1.53 -14.68 -5.02
CA ASP A 25 -1.97 -16.07 -4.93
C ASP A 25 -3.49 -16.20 -4.64
N MET A 26 -4.11 -15.16 -4.08
CA MET A 26 -5.53 -15.13 -3.76
C MET A 26 -6.40 -14.60 -4.90
N LEU A 27 -5.92 -13.58 -5.60
CA LEU A 27 -6.71 -12.81 -6.58
C LEU A 27 -6.35 -13.16 -8.03
N GLY A 28 -5.15 -13.72 -8.30
CA GLY A 28 -4.73 -14.00 -9.66
C GLY A 28 -4.77 -12.72 -10.53
N ASP A 29 -5.50 -12.76 -11.64
CA ASP A 29 -5.62 -11.65 -12.59
C ASP A 29 -6.47 -10.48 -12.06
N ASP A 30 -7.24 -10.68 -10.99
CA ASP A 30 -7.96 -9.59 -10.31
C ASP A 30 -7.04 -8.72 -9.45
N LEU A 31 -5.77 -9.12 -9.25
CA LEU A 31 -4.70 -8.24 -8.81
C LEU A 31 -4.05 -7.57 -10.02
N ARG A 32 -4.36 -6.31 -10.25
CA ARG A 32 -3.83 -5.49 -11.35
C ARG A 32 -2.65 -4.66 -10.87
N ILE A 33 -1.46 -4.89 -11.46
CA ILE A 33 -0.30 -4.03 -11.20
C ILE A 33 -0.26 -2.94 -12.25
N VAL A 34 -0.59 -1.72 -11.86
CA VAL A 34 -0.59 -0.56 -12.78
C VAL A 34 0.85 -0.12 -13.05
N ALA A 35 1.27 -0.23 -14.28
CA ALA A 35 2.60 0.21 -14.72
C ALA A 35 2.59 0.55 -16.22
N GLY A 36 3.42 1.53 -16.62
CA GLY A 36 3.60 1.93 -18.00
C GLY A 36 5.04 1.83 -18.48
N GLY A 37 5.23 1.90 -19.83
CA GLY A 37 6.54 1.96 -20.47
C GLY A 37 7.48 0.82 -20.10
N GLU A 38 8.78 1.12 -20.03
CA GLU A 38 9.82 0.13 -19.72
C GLU A 38 9.60 -0.61 -18.39
N ARG A 39 8.92 0.01 -17.43
CA ARG A 39 8.62 -0.62 -16.14
C ARG A 39 7.62 -1.76 -16.31
N ALA A 40 6.58 -1.56 -17.11
CA ALA A 40 5.61 -2.60 -17.42
C ALA A 40 6.26 -3.77 -18.14
N GLU A 41 7.06 -3.49 -19.18
CA GLU A 41 7.76 -4.51 -19.97
C GLU A 41 8.73 -5.34 -19.10
N ARG A 42 9.45 -4.66 -18.19
CA ARG A 42 10.33 -5.35 -17.26
C ARG A 42 9.55 -6.24 -16.28
N LEU A 43 8.44 -5.77 -15.73
CA LEU A 43 7.62 -6.56 -14.81
C LEU A 43 6.99 -7.77 -15.50
N LYS A 44 6.49 -7.61 -16.73
CA LYS A 44 5.94 -8.71 -17.52
C LYS A 44 7.00 -9.78 -17.85
N ARG A 45 8.24 -9.35 -18.18
CA ARG A 45 9.33 -10.26 -18.54
C ARG A 45 9.99 -10.93 -17.35
N ASP A 46 10.30 -10.16 -16.31
CA ASP A 46 11.19 -10.58 -15.22
C ASP A 46 10.43 -10.93 -13.93
N GLY A 47 9.19 -10.46 -13.79
CA GLY A 47 8.45 -10.53 -12.53
C GLY A 47 9.16 -9.82 -11.38
N MET A 48 8.90 -10.27 -10.17
CA MET A 48 9.67 -9.91 -8.97
C MET A 48 10.06 -11.16 -8.18
N ILE A 49 11.18 -11.07 -7.48
CA ILE A 49 11.58 -12.09 -6.50
C ILE A 49 11.21 -11.54 -5.12
N ILE A 50 10.25 -12.17 -4.45
CA ILE A 50 9.79 -11.77 -3.13
C ILE A 50 10.08 -12.90 -2.15
N ASN A 51 10.89 -12.62 -1.12
CA ASN A 51 11.34 -13.62 -0.15
C ASN A 51 11.92 -14.89 -0.80
N GLY A 52 12.67 -14.72 -1.92
CA GLY A 52 13.29 -15.82 -2.66
C GLY A 52 12.37 -16.53 -3.65
N ILE A 53 11.08 -16.18 -3.74
CA ILE A 53 10.11 -16.78 -4.66
C ILE A 53 9.82 -15.80 -5.79
N ARG A 54 9.90 -16.27 -7.05
CA ARG A 54 9.48 -15.49 -8.22
C ARG A 54 7.95 -15.36 -8.22
N LYS A 55 7.48 -14.15 -8.38
CA LYS A 55 6.06 -13.81 -8.57
C LYS A 55 5.90 -13.10 -9.91
N ASP A 56 4.98 -13.59 -10.72
CA ASP A 56 4.54 -12.94 -11.94
C ASP A 56 3.17 -12.27 -11.67
N PHE A 57 2.87 -11.18 -12.38
CA PHE A 57 1.71 -10.35 -12.09
C PHE A 57 0.95 -10.02 -13.36
N HIS A 58 -0.36 -9.85 -13.23
CA HIS A 58 -1.17 -9.19 -14.25
C HIS A 58 -0.84 -7.69 -14.27
N VAL A 59 -0.04 -7.27 -15.24
CA VAL A 59 0.41 -5.88 -15.39
C VAL A 59 -0.49 -5.19 -16.41
N VAL A 60 -1.18 -4.14 -15.94
CA VAL A 60 -2.09 -3.31 -16.74
C VAL A 60 -1.48 -1.95 -17.04
N SER A 61 -1.75 -1.42 -18.22
CA SER A 61 -1.34 -0.06 -18.59
C SER A 61 -2.23 0.98 -17.87
N PRO A 62 -1.71 2.18 -17.52
CA PRO A 62 -2.54 3.29 -17.05
C PRO A 62 -3.68 3.68 -18.00
N GLN A 63 -3.54 3.38 -19.30
CA GLN A 63 -4.56 3.69 -20.33
C GLN A 63 -5.61 2.59 -20.46
N GLU A 64 -5.42 1.43 -19.88
CA GLU A 64 -6.33 0.29 -19.94
C GLU A 64 -7.62 0.57 -19.17
N GLN A 65 -8.77 0.20 -19.77
CA GLN A 65 -10.10 0.52 -19.26
C GLN A 65 -10.91 -0.75 -18.92
N ASP A 66 -10.39 -1.59 -18.06
CA ASP A 66 -11.02 -2.85 -17.64
C ASP A 66 -12.04 -2.67 -16.50
N GLY A 67 -12.51 -1.44 -16.32
CA GLY A 67 -13.40 -1.03 -15.26
C GLY A 67 -12.69 -0.82 -13.91
N PRO A 68 -13.37 -0.18 -12.96
CA PRO A 68 -12.77 0.18 -11.68
C PRO A 68 -12.41 -1.04 -10.82
N ALA A 69 -11.40 -0.88 -9.99
CA ALA A 69 -11.09 -1.78 -8.90
C ALA A 69 -11.95 -1.47 -7.66
N ASP A 70 -12.14 -2.45 -6.78
CA ASP A 70 -12.79 -2.22 -5.49
C ASP A 70 -11.84 -1.53 -4.51
N LEU A 71 -10.55 -1.86 -4.61
CA LEU A 71 -9.48 -1.28 -3.78
C LEU A 71 -8.31 -0.87 -4.67
N VAL A 72 -7.88 0.39 -4.55
CA VAL A 72 -6.64 0.90 -5.14
C VAL A 72 -5.63 1.18 -4.04
N ILE A 73 -4.44 0.60 -4.16
CA ILE A 73 -3.32 0.84 -3.23
C ILE A 73 -2.21 1.56 -3.97
N VAL A 74 -1.84 2.74 -3.50
CA VAL A 74 -0.74 3.52 -4.05
C VAL A 74 0.45 3.47 -3.12
N ALA A 75 1.51 2.77 -3.54
CA ALA A 75 2.71 2.51 -2.75
C ALA A 75 3.99 3.05 -3.44
N THR A 76 3.88 4.21 -4.06
CA THR A 76 5.00 4.91 -4.70
C THR A 76 5.77 5.77 -3.68
N LYS A 77 6.91 6.34 -4.09
CA LYS A 77 7.52 7.43 -3.33
C LYS A 77 6.77 8.74 -3.61
N MET A 78 6.80 9.69 -2.67
CA MET A 78 6.15 11.01 -2.85
C MET A 78 6.58 11.75 -4.12
N THR A 79 7.84 11.59 -4.56
CA THR A 79 8.35 12.18 -5.82
C THR A 79 7.61 11.72 -7.07
N GLY A 80 6.99 10.53 -7.05
CA GLY A 80 6.18 9.99 -8.15
C GLY A 80 4.69 9.90 -7.83
N PHE A 81 4.25 10.45 -6.69
CA PHE A 81 2.91 10.21 -6.18
C PHE A 81 1.83 10.87 -7.03
N ARG A 82 2.01 12.15 -7.43
CA ARG A 82 1.04 12.85 -8.29
C ARG A 82 0.86 12.14 -9.64
N GLN A 83 1.96 11.65 -10.25
CA GLN A 83 1.87 10.85 -11.47
C GLN A 83 1.12 9.53 -11.22
N ALA A 84 1.35 8.89 -10.07
CA ALA A 84 0.62 7.67 -9.72
C ALA A 84 -0.89 7.91 -9.55
N MET A 85 -1.31 9.09 -9.04
CA MET A 85 -2.72 9.47 -9.00
C MET A 85 -3.33 9.54 -10.40
N GLU A 86 -2.63 10.13 -11.37
CA GLU A 86 -3.07 10.14 -12.77
C GLU A 86 -3.11 8.73 -13.38
N ASP A 87 -2.08 7.91 -13.10
CA ASP A 87 -1.93 6.57 -13.66
C ASP A 87 -3.01 5.59 -13.18
N VAL A 88 -3.56 5.78 -11.98
CA VAL A 88 -4.64 4.93 -11.45
C VAL A 88 -6.05 5.39 -11.83
N LYS A 89 -6.18 6.46 -12.58
CA LYS A 89 -7.47 7.07 -12.91
C LYS A 89 -8.50 6.07 -13.47
N ASN A 90 -8.09 5.19 -14.38
CA ASN A 90 -8.96 4.18 -14.99
C ASN A 90 -9.30 3.00 -14.05
N GLN A 91 -8.64 2.92 -12.89
CA GLN A 91 -8.94 1.95 -11.83
C GLN A 91 -9.86 2.53 -10.75
N MET A 92 -10.12 3.85 -10.78
CA MET A 92 -10.99 4.54 -9.83
C MET A 92 -12.43 4.59 -10.32
N GLY A 93 -13.36 4.35 -9.42
CA GLY A 93 -14.80 4.49 -9.60
C GLY A 93 -15.45 5.11 -8.36
N PRO A 94 -16.76 5.36 -8.40
CA PRO A 94 -17.47 6.03 -7.29
C PRO A 94 -17.37 5.28 -5.94
N GLU A 95 -17.30 3.95 -5.98
CA GLU A 95 -17.24 3.09 -4.78
C GLU A 95 -15.83 2.56 -4.48
N THR A 96 -14.83 2.94 -5.29
CA THR A 96 -13.45 2.47 -5.12
C THR A 96 -12.85 3.01 -3.83
N ILE A 97 -12.28 2.14 -3.03
CA ILE A 97 -11.54 2.51 -1.83
C ILE A 97 -10.08 2.81 -2.24
N LEU A 98 -9.56 3.96 -1.85
CA LEU A 98 -8.17 4.36 -2.11
C LEU A 98 -7.36 4.34 -0.82
N MET A 99 -6.24 3.62 -0.82
CA MET A 99 -5.27 3.58 0.28
C MET A 99 -3.88 4.04 -0.17
N THR A 100 -3.22 4.83 0.67
CA THR A 100 -1.91 5.42 0.38
C THR A 100 -0.92 5.15 1.53
N PRO A 101 -0.51 3.87 1.78
CA PRO A 101 0.30 3.49 2.93
C PRO A 101 1.76 3.96 2.84
N LEU A 102 1.98 5.22 2.45
CA LEU A 102 3.29 5.82 2.31
C LEU A 102 3.85 6.26 3.67
N ASN A 103 5.17 6.50 3.70
CA ASN A 103 5.77 7.25 4.80
C ASN A 103 5.55 8.76 4.58
N GLY A 104 5.31 9.48 5.65
CA GLY A 104 5.00 10.91 5.62
C GLY A 104 3.57 11.20 6.07
N VAL A 105 3.12 12.43 5.88
CA VAL A 105 1.83 12.95 6.37
C VAL A 105 1.03 13.66 5.27
N GLU A 106 1.48 13.61 4.02
CA GLU A 106 0.92 14.41 2.91
C GLU A 106 0.12 13.58 1.90
N SER A 107 0.34 12.26 1.85
CA SER A 107 -0.23 11.41 0.79
C SER A 107 -1.76 11.46 0.76
N GLU A 108 -2.38 11.46 1.92
CA GLU A 108 -3.84 11.49 2.04
C GLU A 108 -4.44 12.81 1.57
N SER A 109 -3.80 13.94 1.92
CA SER A 109 -4.28 15.26 1.48
C SER A 109 -4.14 15.42 -0.04
N VAL A 110 -3.02 14.98 -0.62
CA VAL A 110 -2.83 14.99 -2.07
C VAL A 110 -3.79 14.04 -2.77
N ALA A 111 -4.01 12.83 -2.25
CA ALA A 111 -4.97 11.88 -2.82
C ALA A 111 -6.40 12.44 -2.81
N ALA A 112 -6.78 13.15 -1.74
CA ALA A 112 -8.09 13.79 -1.63
C ALA A 112 -8.30 14.92 -2.65
N GLU A 113 -7.23 15.61 -3.12
CA GLU A 113 -7.32 16.59 -4.22
C GLU A 113 -7.78 15.94 -5.54
N TYR A 114 -7.42 14.66 -5.78
CA TYR A 114 -7.75 13.93 -7.01
C TYR A 114 -9.10 13.21 -6.96
N TYR A 115 -9.39 12.56 -5.82
CA TYR A 115 -10.50 11.59 -5.75
C TYR A 115 -11.51 11.85 -4.63
N GLY A 116 -11.33 12.94 -3.88
CA GLY A 116 -12.20 13.24 -2.74
C GLY A 116 -11.84 12.43 -1.48
N LYS A 117 -12.28 12.91 -0.33
CA LYS A 117 -12.08 12.24 0.96
C LYS A 117 -12.96 11.00 1.12
N GLU A 118 -14.07 10.96 0.42
CA GLU A 118 -15.06 9.88 0.46
C GLU A 118 -14.51 8.55 -0.06
N ASN A 119 -13.56 8.59 -0.99
CA ASN A 119 -12.89 7.40 -1.50
C ASN A 119 -11.69 6.97 -0.65
N LEU A 120 -11.20 7.87 0.21
CA LEU A 120 -9.93 7.67 0.92
C LEU A 120 -10.13 6.87 2.19
N LEU A 121 -9.27 5.87 2.40
CA LEU A 121 -9.08 5.18 3.66
C LEU A 121 -7.64 5.41 4.13
N TYR A 122 -7.50 6.03 5.29
CA TYR A 122 -6.19 6.35 5.86
C TYR A 122 -5.41 5.07 6.17
N SER A 123 -4.11 5.08 5.91
CA SER A 123 -3.29 3.89 6.13
C SER A 123 -1.84 4.21 6.38
N LEU A 124 -1.20 3.40 7.20
CA LEU A 124 0.24 3.38 7.38
C LEU A 124 0.71 1.93 7.47
N MET A 125 1.96 1.69 7.14
CA MET A 125 2.52 0.35 7.19
C MET A 125 3.84 0.34 7.95
N ARG A 126 4.01 -0.67 8.82
CA ARG A 126 5.27 -1.02 9.45
C ARG A 126 5.82 -2.26 8.77
N VAL A 127 6.94 -2.12 8.09
CA VAL A 127 7.63 -3.22 7.41
C VAL A 127 9.12 -2.96 7.42
N SER A 128 9.88 -3.93 7.88
CA SER A 128 11.33 -3.96 7.69
C SER A 128 11.62 -4.72 6.40
N SER A 129 12.12 -4.05 5.38
CA SER A 129 12.31 -4.64 4.06
C SER A 129 13.54 -4.10 3.37
N VAL A 130 14.18 -4.97 2.59
CA VAL A 130 15.32 -4.64 1.74
C VAL A 130 14.95 -4.89 0.29
N LYS A 131 15.17 -3.87 -0.56
CA LYS A 131 14.96 -4.00 -2.01
C LYS A 131 16.28 -3.81 -2.75
N LYS A 132 16.65 -4.79 -3.59
CA LYS A 132 17.79 -4.74 -4.51
C LYS A 132 17.33 -5.16 -5.91
N GLY A 133 17.32 -4.21 -6.86
CA GLY A 133 16.83 -4.48 -8.22
C GLY A 133 15.35 -4.89 -8.22
N ASN A 134 15.05 -6.09 -8.72
CA ASN A 134 13.72 -6.71 -8.72
C ASN A 134 13.48 -7.66 -7.54
N THR A 135 14.40 -7.75 -6.59
CA THR A 135 14.30 -8.61 -5.40
C THR A 135 13.89 -7.77 -4.18
N VAL A 136 12.90 -8.23 -3.45
CA VAL A 136 12.45 -7.67 -2.18
C VAL A 136 12.44 -8.77 -1.13
N THR A 137 13.02 -8.48 0.02
CA THR A 137 12.96 -9.35 1.19
C THR A 137 12.37 -8.59 2.36
N PHE A 138 11.40 -9.17 3.05
CA PHE A 138 10.80 -8.65 4.27
C PHE A 138 10.44 -9.80 5.20
N ASP A 139 10.31 -9.50 6.50
CA ASP A 139 9.79 -10.46 7.48
C ASP A 139 8.26 -10.29 7.58
N PRO A 140 7.49 -11.29 7.14
CA PRO A 140 6.04 -11.25 7.23
C PRO A 140 5.50 -11.15 8.66
N SER A 141 6.24 -11.68 9.65
CA SER A 141 5.79 -11.71 11.05
C SER A 141 5.85 -10.35 11.73
N THR A 142 6.70 -9.45 11.21
CA THR A 142 6.86 -8.07 11.70
C THR A 142 6.16 -7.04 10.83
N SER A 143 5.54 -7.49 9.74
CA SER A 143 4.84 -6.60 8.80
C SER A 143 3.40 -6.39 9.24
N PHE A 144 2.99 -5.12 9.34
CA PHE A 144 1.74 -4.74 9.95
C PHE A 144 1.15 -3.48 9.30
N VAL A 145 -0.18 -3.48 9.09
CA VAL A 145 -0.91 -2.36 8.50
C VAL A 145 -1.86 -1.76 9.52
N GLU A 146 -1.73 -0.47 9.79
CA GLU A 146 -2.72 0.30 10.54
C GLU A 146 -3.58 1.08 9.54
N PHE A 147 -4.90 1.01 9.66
CA PHE A 147 -5.78 1.68 8.72
C PHE A 147 -7.15 2.02 9.33
N GLY A 148 -7.92 2.83 8.62
CA GLY A 148 -9.29 3.17 9.00
C GLY A 148 -9.77 4.46 8.33
N ASP A 149 -10.98 4.86 8.67
CA ASP A 149 -11.45 6.22 8.47
C ASP A 149 -10.59 7.19 9.29
N GLU A 150 -10.70 8.48 9.06
CA GLU A 150 -10.00 9.50 9.84
C GLU A 150 -10.23 9.30 11.35
N VAL A 151 -11.48 9.02 11.74
CA VAL A 151 -11.89 8.65 13.10
C VAL A 151 -12.72 7.37 13.06
N ASN A 152 -12.37 6.39 13.89
CA ASN A 152 -13.03 5.10 13.95
C ASN A 152 -13.61 4.84 15.34
N ILE A 153 -14.89 4.50 15.37
CA ILE A 153 -15.60 4.07 16.59
C ILE A 153 -15.73 2.55 16.51
N PRO A 154 -15.11 1.77 17.44
CA PRO A 154 -15.05 0.31 17.34
C PRO A 154 -16.41 -0.37 17.19
N GLU A 155 -17.47 0.17 17.83
CA GLU A 155 -18.82 -0.37 17.80
C GLU A 155 -19.57 -0.02 16.49
N ARG A 156 -19.02 0.90 15.68
CA ARG A 156 -19.68 1.42 14.46
C ARG A 156 -18.70 1.75 13.37
N LEU A 157 -17.95 0.73 12.93
CA LEU A 157 -17.02 0.86 11.81
C LEU A 157 -17.77 1.04 10.49
N SER A 158 -17.22 1.86 9.58
CA SER A 158 -17.79 2.05 8.26
C SER A 158 -17.73 0.77 7.42
N ARG A 159 -18.60 0.68 6.40
CA ARG A 159 -18.62 -0.44 5.45
C ARG A 159 -17.25 -0.65 4.79
N ARG A 160 -16.61 0.42 4.32
CA ARG A 160 -15.31 0.36 3.65
C ARG A 160 -14.19 -0.16 4.56
N VAL A 161 -14.18 0.22 5.84
CA VAL A 161 -13.24 -0.32 6.84
C VAL A 161 -13.44 -1.82 7.02
N LEU A 162 -14.69 -2.27 7.11
CA LEU A 162 -15.01 -3.70 7.25
C LEU A 162 -14.65 -4.50 6.00
N MET A 163 -14.84 -3.95 4.80
CA MET A 163 -14.47 -4.59 3.54
C MET A 163 -12.94 -4.76 3.43
N VAL A 164 -12.16 -3.73 3.79
CA VAL A 164 -10.69 -3.82 3.80
C VAL A 164 -10.20 -4.78 4.88
N LYS A 165 -10.82 -4.79 6.07
CA LYS A 165 -10.51 -5.78 7.12
C LYS A 165 -10.74 -7.21 6.64
N ASP A 166 -11.84 -7.47 5.91
CA ASP A 166 -12.12 -8.80 5.34
C ASP A 166 -11.06 -9.22 4.33
N VAL A 167 -10.73 -8.36 3.33
CA VAL A 167 -9.73 -8.73 2.32
C VAL A 167 -8.34 -8.91 2.92
N PHE A 168 -7.95 -8.11 3.90
CA PHE A 168 -6.68 -8.29 4.60
C PHE A 168 -6.66 -9.59 5.40
N GLY A 169 -7.76 -9.93 6.08
CA GLY A 169 -7.90 -11.20 6.78
C GLY A 169 -7.76 -12.40 5.84
N ARG A 170 -8.42 -12.37 4.67
CA ARG A 170 -8.30 -13.42 3.64
C ARG A 170 -6.90 -13.55 3.08
N ALA A 171 -6.20 -12.41 2.90
CA ALA A 171 -4.82 -12.37 2.39
C ALA A 171 -3.76 -12.65 3.47
N GLY A 172 -4.15 -12.91 4.73
CA GLY A 172 -3.21 -13.11 5.83
C GLY A 172 -2.37 -11.87 6.16
N ILE A 173 -2.92 -10.67 5.94
CA ILE A 173 -2.28 -9.40 6.28
C ILE A 173 -2.65 -9.03 7.73
N ALA A 174 -1.66 -8.99 8.60
CA ALA A 174 -1.84 -8.50 9.97
C ALA A 174 -2.19 -7.00 9.94
N CYS A 175 -3.29 -6.63 10.61
CA CYS A 175 -3.74 -5.25 10.57
C CYS A 175 -4.48 -4.83 11.84
N GLU A 176 -4.54 -3.52 12.08
CA GLU A 176 -5.28 -2.89 13.16
C GLU A 176 -6.06 -1.68 12.65
N ILE A 177 -7.27 -1.49 13.16
CA ILE A 177 -8.06 -0.29 12.93
C ILE A 177 -7.80 0.66 14.10
N ARG A 178 -7.17 1.80 13.79
CA ARG A 178 -6.83 2.80 14.82
C ARG A 178 -8.02 3.74 15.06
N PRO A 179 -8.31 4.12 16.32
CA PRO A 179 -9.40 5.06 16.61
C PRO A 179 -9.21 6.43 15.94
N ASP A 180 -7.97 6.90 15.82
CA ASP A 180 -7.60 8.16 15.19
C ASP A 180 -6.40 7.91 14.28
N MET A 181 -6.67 7.89 12.97
CA MET A 181 -5.66 7.61 11.95
C MET A 181 -4.70 8.78 11.73
N GLN A 182 -5.16 10.01 11.86
CA GLN A 182 -4.27 11.17 11.75
C GLN A 182 -3.22 11.16 12.86
N LYS A 183 -3.65 10.92 14.10
CA LYS A 183 -2.74 10.77 15.23
C LYS A 183 -1.74 9.64 14.99
N ALA A 184 -2.19 8.46 14.54
CA ALA A 184 -1.31 7.32 14.26
C ALA A 184 -0.26 7.63 13.18
N ILE A 185 -0.64 8.33 12.10
CA ILE A 185 0.27 8.75 11.02
C ILE A 185 1.31 9.75 11.55
N TRP A 186 0.88 10.74 12.35
CA TRP A 186 1.81 11.71 12.94
C TRP A 186 2.75 11.08 13.96
N GLU A 187 2.28 10.18 14.81
CA GLU A 187 3.12 9.42 15.75
C GLU A 187 4.22 8.65 15.00
N LYS A 188 3.85 7.91 13.94
CA LYS A 188 4.82 7.21 13.10
C LYS A 188 5.79 8.18 12.42
N PHE A 189 5.31 9.31 11.92
CA PHE A 189 6.16 10.31 11.26
C PHE A 189 7.21 10.88 12.23
N VAL A 190 6.81 11.23 13.46
CA VAL A 190 7.74 11.73 14.48
C VAL A 190 8.82 10.67 14.79
N CYS A 191 8.43 9.40 15.01
CA CYS A 191 9.40 8.32 15.20
C CYS A 191 10.36 8.20 14.01
N ASN A 192 9.85 8.23 12.78
CA ASN A 192 10.69 8.13 11.59
C ASN A 192 11.70 9.30 11.48
N VAL A 193 11.28 10.52 11.79
CA VAL A 193 12.16 11.69 11.72
C VAL A 193 13.20 11.68 12.83
N SER A 194 12.82 11.30 14.04
CA SER A 194 13.74 11.30 15.19
C SER A 194 14.73 10.12 15.15
N GLU A 195 14.28 8.92 14.77
CA GLU A 195 15.09 7.71 14.85
C GLU A 195 15.85 7.41 13.55
N ASN A 196 15.18 7.47 12.40
CA ASN A 196 15.81 7.08 11.13
C ASN A 196 16.94 8.00 10.71
N GLN A 197 16.81 9.30 10.93
CA GLN A 197 17.85 10.27 10.56
C GLN A 197 19.06 10.12 11.47
N VAL A 198 18.84 9.97 12.77
CA VAL A 198 19.93 9.79 13.73
C VAL A 198 20.64 8.45 13.50
N ALA A 199 19.90 7.37 13.27
CA ALA A 199 20.47 6.07 12.93
C ALA A 199 21.32 6.13 11.66
N ALA A 200 20.86 6.85 10.63
CA ALA A 200 21.60 7.01 9.39
C ALA A 200 22.88 7.86 9.55
N VAL A 201 22.86 8.90 10.39
CA VAL A 201 24.03 9.74 10.66
C VAL A 201 25.07 9.02 11.50
N LEU A 202 24.61 8.22 12.48
CA LEU A 202 25.49 7.49 13.40
C LEU A 202 25.88 6.11 12.87
N ASP A 203 25.35 5.69 11.72
CA ASP A 203 25.54 4.34 11.13
C ASP A 203 25.23 3.20 12.12
N ILE A 204 24.15 3.36 12.89
CA ILE A 204 23.70 2.38 13.89
C ILE A 204 22.43 1.66 13.43
N PRO A 205 22.28 0.35 13.72
CA PRO A 205 21.07 -0.38 13.37
C PRO A 205 19.87 0.06 14.21
N PHE A 206 18.67 -0.09 13.68
CA PHE A 206 17.40 0.27 14.35
C PHE A 206 17.22 -0.34 15.75
N GLY A 207 17.77 -1.53 16.00
CA GLY A 207 17.69 -2.18 17.30
C GLY A 207 18.61 -1.60 18.39
N ALA A 208 19.45 -0.63 18.07
CA ALA A 208 20.39 -0.03 19.02
C ALA A 208 19.72 0.92 20.04
N TRP A 209 18.48 1.33 19.79
CA TRP A 209 17.72 2.26 20.65
C TRP A 209 17.09 1.61 21.88
N GLY A 210 17.10 0.27 22.00
CA GLY A 210 16.44 -0.48 23.06
C GLY A 210 17.39 -1.16 24.04
N SER A 211 18.67 -0.79 24.06
CA SER A 211 19.68 -1.35 24.98
C SER A 211 20.05 -0.37 26.08
#